data_47b7a686277b25c2879c8234dba0440a
#
_entry.id   47b7a686277b25c2879c8234dba0440a
#
_cell.length_a   1.000
_cell.length_b   1.000
_cell.length_c   1.000
_cell.angle_alpha   90.00
_cell.angle_beta   90.00
_cell.angle_gamma   90.00
#
_symmetry.space_group_name_H-M   'P 1'
#
loop_
_entity.id
_entity.type
_entity.pdbx_description
1 polymer ?
#
loop_
_entity_poly.entity_id
_entity_poly.type
_entity_poly.pdbx_seq_one_letter_code
_entity_poly.pdbx_strand_id
1 'polypeptide(L)'
;LLVAFICSACHIKPFNVLSEKEMTDVLVDLHLTTAAVNIRVPIEQKAIRQQYINAVFEKHGLTREEFETSLDWYTKNSKQLSAIYDAVELQLTQMETDVDNYVYHPELNPANDTIDTINIWMRPTRFHYALKATDSLRFEWHDSNFLTKG
;
A
#
# COMPACT_ATOMS: atom_id res chain seq x y z
N LEU A 1 -0.64 49.18 35.75
CA LEU A 1 -0.15 47.79 35.55
C LEU A 1 -1.05 47.12 34.51
N LEU A 2 -0.59 47.08 33.26
CA LEU A 2 -1.31 46.52 32.11
C LEU A 2 -0.96 45.02 32.05
N VAL A 3 -1.88 44.16 32.51
CA VAL A 3 -1.73 42.71 32.36
C VAL A 3 -2.11 42.34 30.91
N ALA A 4 -1.11 42.17 30.09
CA ALA A 4 -1.31 41.61 28.73
C ALA A 4 -1.69 40.13 28.87
N PHE A 5 -2.98 39.85 28.70
CA PHE A 5 -3.51 38.49 28.58
C PHE A 5 -3.10 37.94 27.23
N ILE A 6 -1.99 37.19 27.20
CA ILE A 6 -1.58 36.44 26.01
C ILE A 6 -2.58 35.28 25.87
N CYS A 7 -3.63 35.49 25.08
CA CYS A 7 -4.46 34.42 24.58
C CYS A 7 -3.59 33.52 23.68
N SER A 8 -2.96 32.51 24.27
CA SER A 8 -2.51 31.34 23.51
C SER A 8 -3.79 30.72 22.95
N ALA A 9 -4.07 30.98 21.68
CA ALA A 9 -5.10 30.29 20.94
C ALA A 9 -4.65 28.83 20.83
N CYS A 10 -4.92 28.03 21.86
CA CYS A 10 -4.92 26.59 21.73
C CYS A 10 -5.99 26.27 20.67
N HIS A 11 -5.55 25.93 19.47
CA HIS A 11 -6.41 25.33 18.46
C HIS A 11 -6.89 23.98 19.01
N ILE A 12 -8.00 23.99 19.73
CA ILE A 12 -8.63 22.78 20.24
C ILE A 12 -9.15 22.03 19.00
N LYS A 13 -8.62 20.82 18.81
CA LYS A 13 -9.07 19.93 17.74
C LYS A 13 -10.56 19.61 17.94
N PRO A 14 -11.44 19.82 16.93
CA PRO A 14 -12.84 19.47 17.01
C PRO A 14 -13.04 17.97 17.22
N PHE A 15 -14.11 17.57 17.86
CA PHE A 15 -14.44 16.18 18.17
C PHE A 15 -14.60 15.31 16.90
N ASN A 16 -15.06 15.89 15.81
CA ASN A 16 -15.31 15.22 14.53
C ASN A 16 -14.07 15.19 13.60
N VAL A 17 -12.89 15.52 14.10
CA VAL A 17 -11.62 15.44 13.35
C VAL A 17 -10.85 14.20 13.80
N LEU A 18 -10.39 13.39 12.84
CA LEU A 18 -9.57 12.20 13.08
C LEU A 18 -8.34 12.55 13.90
N SER A 19 -7.88 11.64 14.75
CA SER A 19 -6.58 11.78 15.42
C SER A 19 -5.44 11.76 14.40
N GLU A 20 -4.25 12.26 14.78
CA GLU A 20 -3.07 12.20 13.91
C GLU A 20 -2.76 10.76 13.50
N LYS A 21 -2.90 9.81 14.43
CA LYS A 21 -2.69 8.39 14.14
C LYS A 21 -3.69 7.84 13.13
N GLU A 22 -4.99 8.08 13.35
CA GLU A 22 -6.05 7.62 12.42
C GLU A 22 -5.85 8.24 11.04
N MET A 23 -5.53 9.54 10.98
CA MET A 23 -5.27 10.23 9.72
C MET A 23 -4.05 9.66 9.01
N THR A 24 -2.96 9.33 9.74
CA THR A 24 -1.79 8.67 9.19
C THR A 24 -2.14 7.30 8.60
N ASP A 25 -2.84 6.46 9.36
CA ASP A 25 -3.20 5.10 8.94
C ASP A 25 -4.07 5.12 7.66
N VAL A 26 -5.05 6.03 7.61
CA VAL A 26 -5.90 6.22 6.41
C VAL A 26 -5.08 6.70 5.21
N LEU A 27 -4.17 7.65 5.40
CA LEU A 27 -3.33 8.18 4.32
C LEU A 27 -2.37 7.12 3.78
N VAL A 28 -1.77 6.29 4.62
CA VAL A 28 -0.93 5.15 4.18
C VAL A 28 -1.72 4.23 3.25
N ASP A 29 -2.91 3.79 3.68
CA ASP A 29 -3.76 2.91 2.88
C ASP A 29 -4.24 3.57 1.58
N LEU A 30 -4.57 4.87 1.61
CA LEU A 30 -4.93 5.63 0.41
C LEU A 30 -3.78 5.72 -0.59
N HIS A 31 -2.55 5.96 -0.13
CA HIS A 31 -1.36 6.01 -0.99
C HIS A 31 -1.11 4.65 -1.65
N LEU A 32 -1.11 3.56 -0.87
CA LEU A 32 -0.92 2.19 -1.38
C LEU A 32 -2.03 1.80 -2.37
N THR A 33 -3.29 2.07 -2.01
CA THR A 33 -4.44 1.77 -2.86
C THR A 33 -4.38 2.56 -4.17
N THR A 34 -4.06 3.86 -4.09
CA THR A 34 -3.95 4.72 -5.28
C THR A 34 -2.84 4.25 -6.20
N ALA A 35 -1.68 3.89 -5.66
CA ALA A 35 -0.57 3.34 -6.44
C ALA A 35 -0.97 2.02 -7.13
N ALA A 36 -1.58 1.09 -6.40
CA ALA A 36 -2.04 -0.18 -6.96
C ALA A 36 -3.11 -0.01 -8.04
N VAL A 37 -4.07 0.89 -7.81
CA VAL A 37 -5.13 1.21 -8.76
C VAL A 37 -4.58 1.87 -10.02
N ASN A 38 -3.58 2.74 -9.89
CA ASN A 38 -2.94 3.38 -11.06
C ASN A 38 -2.24 2.37 -11.98
N ILE A 39 -1.70 1.29 -11.41
CA ILE A 39 -1.02 0.23 -12.18
C ILE A 39 -2.03 -0.74 -12.83
N ARG A 40 -3.14 -1.03 -12.15
CA ARG A 40 -4.02 -2.17 -12.49
C ARG A 40 -5.36 -1.80 -13.12
N VAL A 41 -5.84 -0.58 -12.89
CA VAL A 41 -7.18 -0.15 -13.33
C VAL A 41 -7.05 0.99 -14.33
N PRO A 42 -7.54 0.82 -15.56
CA PRO A 42 -7.55 1.87 -16.57
C PRO A 42 -8.20 3.17 -16.05
N ILE A 43 -7.67 4.30 -16.49
CA ILE A 43 -8.12 5.62 -16.01
C ILE A 43 -9.58 5.92 -16.37
N GLU A 44 -10.07 5.30 -17.43
CA GLU A 44 -11.45 5.41 -17.91
C GLU A 44 -12.45 4.74 -16.96
N GLN A 45 -12.01 3.75 -16.19
CA GLN A 45 -12.85 2.99 -15.26
C GLN A 45 -13.00 3.72 -13.91
N LYS A 46 -13.48 4.96 -13.96
CA LYS A 46 -13.58 5.86 -12.78
C LYS A 46 -14.42 5.24 -11.66
N ALA A 47 -15.51 4.55 -11.98
CA ALA A 47 -16.38 3.92 -10.99
C ALA A 47 -15.62 2.83 -10.19
N ILE A 48 -14.85 2.00 -10.87
CA ILE A 48 -14.05 0.93 -10.24
C ILE A 48 -12.96 1.57 -9.37
N ARG A 49 -12.25 2.56 -9.88
CA ARG A 49 -11.23 3.30 -9.11
C ARG A 49 -11.83 3.89 -7.83
N GLN A 50 -13.03 4.47 -7.94
CA GLN A 50 -13.74 5.04 -6.80
C GLN A 50 -14.15 3.99 -5.77
N GLN A 51 -14.53 2.78 -6.19
CA GLN A 51 -14.84 1.67 -5.27
C GLN A 51 -13.63 1.28 -4.42
N TYR A 52 -12.42 1.23 -5.00
CA TYR A 52 -11.20 0.95 -4.24
C TYR A 52 -10.91 2.03 -3.18
N ILE A 53 -11.10 3.29 -3.52
CA ILE A 53 -10.93 4.39 -2.56
C ILE A 53 -11.99 4.32 -1.44
N ASN A 54 -13.24 4.03 -1.79
CA ASN A 54 -14.30 3.88 -0.78
C ASN A 54 -14.02 2.69 0.16
N ALA A 55 -13.48 1.58 -0.36
CA ALA A 55 -13.12 0.43 0.46
C ALA A 55 -12.04 0.77 1.52
N VAL A 56 -11.15 1.74 1.26
CA VAL A 56 -10.22 2.23 2.28
C VAL A 56 -10.99 2.91 3.42
N PHE A 57 -11.95 3.78 3.11
CA PHE A 57 -12.74 4.43 4.16
C PHE A 57 -13.56 3.41 4.96
N GLU A 58 -14.18 2.44 4.30
CA GLU A 58 -14.91 1.34 4.95
C GLU A 58 -14.01 0.51 5.87
N LYS A 59 -12.77 0.21 5.44
CA LYS A 59 -11.77 -0.50 6.26
C LYS A 59 -11.50 0.22 7.58
N HIS A 60 -11.46 1.55 7.56
CA HIS A 60 -11.22 2.39 8.73
C HIS A 60 -12.49 2.78 9.49
N GLY A 61 -13.67 2.31 9.04
CA GLY A 61 -14.95 2.65 9.64
C GLY A 61 -15.33 4.13 9.49
N LEU A 62 -14.88 4.76 8.40
CA LEU A 62 -15.05 6.19 8.14
C LEU A 62 -15.93 6.43 6.93
N THR A 63 -16.58 7.57 6.92
CA THR A 63 -17.17 8.15 5.73
C THR A 63 -16.15 9.04 5.00
N ARG A 64 -16.36 9.24 3.71
CA ARG A 64 -15.58 10.23 2.94
C ARG A 64 -15.67 11.63 3.54
N GLU A 65 -16.86 12.03 4.01
CA GLU A 65 -17.09 13.35 4.58
C GLU A 65 -16.29 13.59 5.87
N GLU A 66 -16.19 12.58 6.74
CA GLU A 66 -15.35 12.65 7.95
C GLU A 66 -13.88 12.80 7.62
N PHE A 67 -13.40 12.07 6.61
CA PHE A 67 -12.04 12.22 6.14
C PHE A 67 -11.77 13.61 5.55
N GLU A 68 -12.64 14.10 4.66
CA GLU A 68 -12.50 15.42 4.03
C GLU A 68 -12.57 16.55 5.08
N THR A 69 -13.46 16.44 6.07
CA THR A 69 -13.54 17.37 7.20
C THR A 69 -12.24 17.41 8.00
N SER A 70 -11.67 16.23 8.26
CA SER A 70 -10.40 16.12 8.98
C SER A 70 -9.25 16.70 8.16
N LEU A 71 -9.19 16.39 6.88
CA LEU A 71 -8.18 16.92 5.98
C LEU A 71 -8.24 18.45 5.88
N ASP A 72 -9.45 19.03 5.75
CA ASP A 72 -9.63 20.49 5.75
C ASP A 72 -9.13 21.13 7.06
N TRP A 73 -9.37 20.49 8.20
CA TRP A 73 -8.86 20.98 9.48
C TRP A 73 -7.33 20.92 9.52
N TYR A 74 -6.71 19.81 9.11
CA TYR A 74 -5.26 19.64 9.10
C TYR A 74 -4.57 20.56 8.10
N THR A 75 -5.17 20.88 6.96
CA THR A 75 -4.62 21.84 6.01
C THR A 75 -4.49 23.26 6.60
N LYS A 76 -5.36 23.61 7.56
CA LYS A 76 -5.29 24.88 8.31
C LYS A 76 -4.31 24.80 9.50
N ASN A 77 -3.84 23.60 9.83
CA ASN A 77 -2.92 23.31 10.94
C ASN A 77 -1.65 22.62 10.40
N SER A 78 -0.90 23.35 9.61
CA SER A 78 0.21 22.83 8.78
C SER A 78 1.30 22.09 9.57
N LYS A 79 1.54 22.45 10.83
CA LYS A 79 2.50 21.77 11.69
C LYS A 79 2.09 20.34 11.99
N GLN A 80 0.82 20.12 12.32
CA GLN A 80 0.26 18.80 12.57
C GLN A 80 0.18 18.00 11.28
N LEU A 81 -0.20 18.64 10.17
CA LEU A 81 -0.22 17.99 8.87
C LEU A 81 1.18 17.50 8.46
N SER A 82 2.22 18.30 8.68
CA SER A 82 3.61 17.89 8.41
C SER A 82 3.97 16.65 9.23
N ALA A 83 3.68 16.64 10.53
CA ALA A 83 3.96 15.50 11.39
C ALA A 83 3.23 14.22 10.94
N ILE A 84 1.99 14.35 10.43
CA ILE A 84 1.25 13.23 9.84
C ILE A 84 1.97 12.69 8.59
N TYR A 85 2.40 13.58 7.67
CA TYR A 85 3.11 13.13 6.47
C TYR A 85 4.49 12.53 6.77
N ASP A 86 5.21 13.06 7.77
CA ASP A 86 6.46 12.45 8.25
C ASP A 86 6.21 11.02 8.76
N ALA A 87 5.10 10.81 9.48
CA ALA A 87 4.70 9.48 9.95
C ALA A 87 4.24 8.56 8.81
N VAL A 88 3.56 9.08 7.79
CA VAL A 88 3.19 8.32 6.58
C VAL A 88 4.43 7.86 5.83
N GLU A 89 5.40 8.76 5.61
CA GLU A 89 6.66 8.44 4.94
C GLU A 89 7.42 7.34 5.70
N LEU A 90 7.52 7.46 7.02
CA LEU A 90 8.17 6.47 7.86
C LEU A 90 7.52 5.09 7.74
N GLN A 91 6.18 5.00 7.77
CA GLN A 91 5.47 3.73 7.63
C GLN A 91 5.65 3.11 6.25
N LEU A 92 5.56 3.91 5.18
CA LEU A 92 5.76 3.41 3.82
C LEU A 92 7.19 2.92 3.59
N THR A 93 8.19 3.63 4.11
CA THR A 93 9.60 3.23 4.05
C THR A 93 9.86 1.93 4.84
N GLN A 94 9.20 1.77 5.99
CA GLN A 94 9.28 0.51 6.73
C GLN A 94 8.66 -0.65 5.95
N MET A 95 7.50 -0.44 5.34
CA MET A 95 6.85 -1.46 4.49
C MET A 95 7.72 -1.84 3.28
N GLU A 96 8.38 -0.87 2.64
CA GLU A 96 9.33 -1.13 1.55
C GLU A 96 10.48 -2.00 2.05
N THR A 97 11.08 -1.64 3.19
CA THR A 97 12.14 -2.42 3.82
C THR A 97 11.69 -3.85 4.16
N ASP A 98 10.46 -4.01 4.66
CA ASP A 98 9.89 -5.32 4.99
C ASP A 98 9.67 -6.18 3.73
N VAL A 99 9.28 -5.56 2.61
CA VAL A 99 9.18 -6.25 1.31
C VAL A 99 10.56 -6.70 0.84
N ASP A 100 11.56 -5.82 0.89
CA ASP A 100 12.94 -6.11 0.45
C ASP A 100 13.59 -7.20 1.31
N ASN A 101 13.23 -7.29 2.58
CA ASN A 101 13.69 -8.32 3.51
C ASN A 101 12.81 -9.58 3.50
N TYR A 102 11.86 -9.70 2.58
CA TYR A 102 10.94 -10.85 2.46
C TYR A 102 10.12 -11.14 3.72
N VAL A 103 9.83 -10.14 4.55
CA VAL A 103 9.07 -10.31 5.82
C VAL A 103 7.69 -10.88 5.55
N TYR A 104 7.02 -10.45 4.48
CA TYR A 104 5.68 -10.93 4.10
C TYR A 104 5.69 -12.25 3.34
N HIS A 105 6.83 -12.60 2.73
CA HIS A 105 7.01 -13.79 1.91
C HIS A 105 8.39 -14.41 2.18
N PRO A 106 8.61 -14.97 3.40
CA PRO A 106 9.90 -15.56 3.78
C PRO A 106 10.33 -16.70 2.87
N GLU A 107 9.35 -17.39 2.26
CA GLU A 107 9.56 -18.48 1.31
C GLU A 107 10.21 -18.02 -0.01
N LEU A 108 10.14 -16.72 -0.31
CA LEU A 108 10.77 -16.13 -1.50
C LEU A 108 12.18 -15.60 -1.23
N ASN A 109 12.65 -15.62 0.03
CA ASN A 109 13.97 -15.12 0.39
C ASN A 109 15.06 -16.08 -0.11
N PRO A 110 15.94 -15.65 -1.05
CA PRO A 110 16.99 -16.51 -1.58
C PRO A 110 18.01 -16.98 -0.52
N ALA A 111 18.12 -16.28 0.62
CA ALA A 111 18.98 -16.71 1.72
C ALA A 111 18.38 -17.89 2.52
N ASN A 112 17.07 -18.13 2.42
CA ASN A 112 16.39 -19.27 3.03
C ASN A 112 16.40 -20.52 2.14
N ASP A 113 16.90 -20.38 0.91
CA ASP A 113 17.03 -21.48 -0.04
C ASP A 113 18.12 -22.45 0.47
N THR A 114 17.73 -23.32 1.39
CA THR A 114 18.56 -24.44 1.83
C THR A 114 18.59 -25.48 0.72
N ILE A 115 19.33 -25.15 -0.31
CA ILE A 115 20.21 -26.01 -1.11
C ILE A 115 19.58 -27.04 -2.06
N ASP A 116 18.30 -27.43 -1.98
CA ASP A 116 17.81 -28.55 -2.81
C ASP A 116 16.70 -28.23 -3.80
N THR A 117 16.17 -27.03 -3.82
CA THR A 117 15.20 -26.62 -4.83
C THR A 117 15.73 -25.45 -5.66
N ILE A 118 16.37 -25.77 -6.76
CA ILE A 118 16.69 -24.75 -7.77
C ILE A 118 15.36 -24.29 -8.38
N ASN A 119 15.00 -23.01 -8.20
CA ASN A 119 13.91 -22.43 -8.96
C ASN A 119 14.32 -22.33 -10.43
N ILE A 120 14.04 -23.39 -11.17
CA ILE A 120 14.33 -23.50 -12.60
C ILE A 120 13.42 -22.62 -13.46
N TRP A 121 12.43 -21.98 -12.83
CA TRP A 121 11.46 -21.16 -13.53
C TRP A 121 11.85 -19.69 -13.51
N MET A 122 12.73 -19.30 -14.42
CA MET A 122 13.14 -17.90 -14.62
C MET A 122 12.15 -17.05 -15.41
N ARG A 123 10.93 -17.52 -15.65
CA ARG A 123 9.92 -16.81 -16.44
C ARG A 123 8.74 -16.39 -15.58
N PRO A 124 7.91 -15.43 -16.04
CA PRO A 124 6.71 -15.03 -15.32
C PRO A 124 5.81 -16.23 -15.02
N THR A 125 5.40 -16.38 -13.75
CA THR A 125 4.53 -17.48 -13.30
C THR A 125 3.08 -17.33 -13.74
N ARG A 126 2.73 -16.22 -14.40
CA ARG A 126 1.40 -15.96 -14.93
C ARG A 126 1.47 -15.77 -16.44
N PHE A 127 0.75 -16.62 -17.16
CA PHE A 127 0.55 -16.52 -18.59
C PHE A 127 -0.89 -16.08 -18.85
N HIS A 128 -1.05 -15.00 -19.61
CA HIS A 128 -2.34 -14.58 -20.15
C HIS A 128 -2.43 -15.05 -21.59
N TYR A 129 -3.05 -16.20 -21.79
CA TYR A 129 -3.36 -16.70 -23.13
C TYR A 129 -4.87 -16.73 -23.33
N ALA A 130 -5.32 -16.26 -24.49
CA ALA A 130 -6.62 -16.62 -25.01
C ALA A 130 -6.51 -18.02 -25.63
N LEU A 131 -6.68 -19.06 -24.80
CA LEU A 131 -6.63 -20.44 -25.27
C LEU A 131 -7.89 -20.73 -26.09
N LYS A 132 -7.71 -21.20 -27.34
CA LYS A 132 -8.75 -21.90 -28.03
C LYS A 132 -8.86 -23.31 -27.45
N ALA A 133 -10.05 -23.92 -27.52
CA ALA A 133 -10.32 -25.22 -26.89
C ALA A 133 -9.41 -26.39 -27.36
N THR A 134 -8.61 -26.17 -28.42
CA THR A 134 -7.67 -27.13 -29.00
C THR A 134 -6.19 -26.87 -28.61
N ASP A 135 -5.90 -25.79 -27.88
CA ASP A 135 -4.53 -25.45 -27.59
C ASP A 135 -4.04 -26.22 -26.36
N SER A 136 -2.86 -26.80 -26.47
CA SER A 136 -2.15 -27.43 -25.34
C SER A 136 -0.85 -26.68 -25.03
N LEU A 137 -0.56 -26.47 -23.77
CA LEU A 137 0.74 -25.95 -23.32
C LEU A 137 1.70 -27.14 -23.24
N ARG A 138 2.76 -27.11 -24.05
CA ARG A 138 3.82 -28.10 -24.03
C ARG A 138 5.09 -27.44 -23.52
N PHE A 139 5.69 -28.04 -22.50
CA PHE A 139 6.99 -27.64 -21.96
C PHE A 139 8.02 -28.69 -22.34
N GLU A 140 9.09 -28.29 -22.99
CA GLU A 140 10.23 -29.15 -23.27
C GLU A 140 11.42 -28.65 -22.47
N TRP A 141 12.00 -29.53 -21.66
CA TRP A 141 13.18 -29.26 -20.87
C TRP A 141 14.41 -29.89 -21.53
N HIS A 142 15.41 -29.08 -21.87
CA HIS A 142 16.59 -29.53 -22.60
C HIS A 142 17.88 -29.59 -21.77
N ASP A 143 17.78 -29.41 -20.44
CA ASP A 143 18.96 -29.51 -19.58
C ASP A 143 19.24 -30.96 -19.19
N SER A 144 20.27 -31.56 -19.84
CA SER A 144 20.69 -32.93 -19.59
C SER A 144 21.26 -33.15 -18.18
N ASN A 145 21.67 -32.07 -17.48
CA ASN A 145 22.25 -32.19 -16.13
C ASN A 145 21.18 -32.27 -15.03
N PHE A 146 19.95 -31.92 -15.35
CA PHE A 146 18.85 -31.97 -14.38
C PHE A 146 18.48 -33.40 -13.96
N LEU A 147 18.60 -34.36 -14.89
CA LEU A 147 18.22 -35.76 -14.66
C LEU A 147 19.32 -36.62 -14.01
N THR A 148 20.55 -36.10 -13.87
CA THR A 148 21.71 -36.87 -13.35
C THR A 148 21.96 -36.66 -11.84
N LYS A 149 21.19 -35.84 -11.14
CA LYS A 149 21.33 -35.54 -9.71
C LYS A 149 20.14 -36.06 -8.87
N GLY A 150 19.36 -37.00 -9.37
CA GLY A 150 18.33 -37.72 -8.65
C GLY A 150 18.87 -38.97 -7.94
#